data_036919ec1f6b2ed77895aff544f91303
#
_entry.id   036919ec1f6b2ed77895aff544f91303
#
_cell.length_a   1.000
_cell.length_b   1.000
_cell.length_c   1.000
_cell.angle_alpha   90.00
_cell.angle_beta   90.00
_cell.angle_gamma   90.00
#
_symmetry.space_group_name_H-M   'P 1'
#
loop_
_entity.id
_entity.type
_entity.pdbx_description
1 polymer ?
#
loop_
_entity_poly.entity_id
_entity_poly.type
_entity_poly.pdbx_seq_one_letter_code
_entity_poly.pdbx_strand_id
1 'polypeptide(L)'
;GFHAMILSDITGNIFIDPYRQQDSRHHIVYFKKDLVNTKQFIESQPEPAEKYQADASRIMAGPCVGSELRTFRLAVACTGEYARAVTGLTNPTVAQALSGIVTSINRVVGVYEKEIAVRLVLVANNDKIVYVDTATDPFTANNDG
;
A
#
# COMPACT_ATOMS: atom_id res chain seq x y z
N GLY A 1 15.69 -2.33 3.45
CA GLY A 1 16.33 -2.02 2.17
C GLY A 1 15.83 -0.70 1.59
N PHE A 2 16.47 -0.23 0.54
CA PHE A 2 16.00 0.95 -0.19
C PHE A 2 14.87 0.56 -1.14
N HIS A 3 13.78 1.33 -1.12
CA HIS A 3 12.63 1.18 -2.00
C HIS A 3 12.31 2.54 -2.63
N ALA A 4 12.05 2.55 -3.92
CA ALA A 4 11.64 3.76 -4.62
C ALA A 4 10.60 3.46 -5.69
N MET A 5 9.85 4.50 -6.04
CA MET A 5 8.91 4.49 -7.16
C MET A 5 9.09 5.76 -7.97
N ILE A 6 9.18 5.61 -9.29
CA ILE A 6 9.24 6.73 -10.23
C ILE A 6 7.91 6.74 -10.97
N LEU A 7 7.17 7.83 -10.82
CA LEU A 7 5.92 8.06 -11.53
C LEU A 7 6.23 8.77 -12.85
N SER A 8 5.86 8.15 -13.96
CA SER A 8 6.10 8.71 -15.29
C SER A 8 4.88 8.47 -16.18
N ASP A 9 4.37 9.53 -16.74
CA ASP A 9 3.24 9.48 -17.68
C ASP A 9 3.67 8.98 -19.07
N ILE A 10 4.97 9.06 -19.38
CA ILE A 10 5.53 8.68 -20.69
C ILE A 10 5.94 7.21 -20.71
N THR A 11 6.69 6.77 -19.71
CA THR A 11 7.26 5.40 -19.68
C THR A 11 6.47 4.43 -18.83
N GLY A 12 5.50 4.93 -18.05
CA GLY A 12 4.81 4.18 -16.99
C GLY A 12 5.61 4.15 -15.69
N ASN A 13 5.00 3.64 -14.65
CA ASN A 13 5.59 3.61 -13.32
C ASN A 13 6.72 2.58 -13.24
N ILE A 14 7.83 2.98 -12.63
CA ILE A 14 9.02 2.16 -12.40
C ILE A 14 9.17 1.95 -10.91
N PHE A 15 9.47 0.73 -10.50
CA PHE A 15 9.78 0.37 -9.12
C PHE A 15 11.24 -0.01 -8.98
N ILE A 16 11.81 0.34 -7.85
CA ILE A 16 13.15 -0.05 -7.43
C ILE A 16 12.99 -0.71 -6.06
N ASP A 17 13.35 -1.98 -5.99
CA ASP A 17 13.22 -2.77 -4.77
C ASP A 17 14.50 -3.56 -4.50
N PRO A 18 14.81 -3.93 -3.25
CA PRO A 18 15.87 -4.88 -2.97
C PRO A 18 15.67 -6.18 -3.74
N TYR A 19 16.73 -6.73 -4.32
CA TYR A 19 16.66 -7.99 -5.07
C TYR A 19 16.20 -9.16 -4.20
N ARG A 20 16.55 -9.13 -2.92
CA ARG A 20 16.07 -10.07 -1.89
C ARG A 20 15.71 -9.29 -0.64
N GLN A 21 14.83 -9.85 0.16
CA GLN A 21 14.56 -9.30 1.49
C GLN A 21 15.87 -9.16 2.28
N GLN A 22 16.03 -8.02 2.95
CA GLN A 22 17.23 -7.65 3.71
C GLN A 22 18.50 -7.41 2.87
N ASP A 23 18.45 -7.50 1.55
CA ASP A 23 19.56 -7.12 0.69
C ASP A 23 19.64 -5.58 0.60
N SER A 24 20.75 -5.02 1.06
CA SER A 24 21.03 -3.58 1.00
C SER A 24 21.92 -3.18 -0.17
N ARG A 25 22.45 -4.15 -0.92
CA ARG A 25 23.44 -3.90 -1.98
C ARG A 25 22.87 -4.04 -3.38
N HIS A 26 21.99 -4.99 -3.60
CA HIS A 26 21.44 -5.29 -4.91
C HIS A 26 20.00 -4.87 -4.99
N HIS A 27 19.64 -4.18 -6.05
CA HIS A 27 18.29 -3.72 -6.31
C HIS A 27 17.84 -4.20 -7.68
N ILE A 28 16.58 -4.52 -7.78
CA ILE A 28 15.89 -4.81 -9.04
C ILE A 28 15.12 -3.57 -9.46
N VAL A 29 15.19 -3.23 -10.74
CA VAL A 29 14.42 -2.15 -11.36
C VAL A 29 13.48 -2.78 -12.37
N TYR A 30 12.19 -2.49 -12.27
CA TYR A 30 11.19 -3.06 -13.16
C TYR A 30 10.03 -2.10 -13.41
N PHE A 31 9.35 -2.25 -14.54
CA PHE A 31 8.14 -1.50 -14.83
C PHE A 31 6.92 -2.17 -14.21
N LYS A 32 5.96 -1.38 -13.77
CA LYS A 32 4.67 -1.89 -13.27
C LYS A 32 3.99 -2.83 -14.27
N LYS A 33 4.07 -2.51 -15.56
CA LYS A 33 3.47 -3.30 -16.65
C LYS A 33 4.07 -4.71 -16.81
N ASP A 34 5.30 -4.91 -16.34
CA ASP A 34 6.01 -6.20 -16.46
C ASP A 34 5.72 -7.13 -15.27
N LEU A 35 4.97 -6.63 -14.26
CA LEU A 35 4.51 -7.45 -13.14
C LEU A 35 3.40 -8.37 -13.61
N VAL A 36 3.67 -9.67 -13.61
CA VAL A 36 2.65 -10.69 -13.81
C VAL A 36 1.91 -10.90 -12.51
N ASN A 37 0.69 -10.41 -12.44
CA ASN A 37 -0.17 -10.64 -11.29
C ASN A 37 -0.82 -12.04 -11.41
N THR A 38 -0.27 -13.03 -10.72
CA THR A 38 -0.79 -14.41 -10.71
C THR A 38 -1.95 -14.60 -9.73
N LYS A 39 -2.20 -13.62 -8.86
CA LYS A 39 -3.32 -13.66 -7.91
C LYS A 39 -4.37 -12.66 -8.36
N GLN A 40 -5.55 -13.15 -8.69
CA GLN A 40 -6.71 -12.26 -8.83
C GLN A 40 -7.10 -11.77 -7.43
N PHE A 41 -7.10 -10.46 -7.26
CA PHE A 41 -7.79 -9.84 -6.15
C PHE A 41 -9.29 -9.93 -6.45
N ILE A 42 -9.99 -10.79 -5.74
CA ILE A 42 -11.45 -10.86 -5.80
C ILE A 42 -11.94 -9.94 -4.69
N GLU A 43 -12.35 -8.75 -5.06
CA GLU A 43 -13.10 -7.88 -4.15
C GLU A 43 -14.45 -8.57 -3.89
N SER A 44 -14.74 -8.91 -2.63
CA SER A 44 -16.09 -9.30 -2.24
C SER A 44 -16.97 -8.08 -2.50
N GLN A 45 -17.80 -8.15 -3.54
CA GLN A 45 -18.69 -7.05 -3.86
C GLN A 45 -19.66 -6.88 -2.67
N PRO A 46 -19.67 -5.74 -2.00
CA PRO A 46 -20.80 -5.42 -1.15
C PRO A 46 -22.05 -5.45 -2.01
N GLU A 47 -23.16 -5.93 -1.44
CA GLU A 47 -24.48 -5.88 -2.05
C GLU A 47 -24.64 -4.58 -2.85
N PRO A 48 -25.26 -4.62 -4.04
CA PRO A 48 -25.25 -3.49 -4.94
C PRO A 48 -25.81 -2.26 -4.24
N ALA A 49 -24.91 -1.43 -3.74
CA ALA A 49 -25.25 -0.07 -3.36
C ALA A 49 -25.97 0.54 -4.56
N GLU A 50 -27.17 1.01 -4.33
CA GLU A 50 -28.00 1.68 -5.33
C GLU A 50 -27.12 2.49 -6.26
N LYS A 51 -27.25 2.22 -7.55
CA LYS A 51 -26.47 2.79 -8.63
C LYS A 51 -26.10 4.26 -8.34
N TYR A 52 -24.90 4.49 -7.86
CA TYR A 52 -24.26 5.77 -8.09
C TYR A 52 -24.11 5.86 -9.61
N GLN A 53 -25.07 6.45 -10.27
CA GLN A 53 -24.86 6.94 -11.61
C GLN A 53 -23.81 8.04 -11.47
N ALA A 54 -22.56 7.63 -11.63
CA ALA A 54 -21.50 8.60 -11.83
C ALA A 54 -21.92 9.40 -13.05
N ASP A 55 -22.28 10.66 -12.83
CA ASP A 55 -22.62 11.56 -13.89
C ASP A 55 -21.39 11.66 -14.79
N ALA A 56 -21.44 10.97 -15.93
CA ALA A 56 -20.32 10.88 -16.86
C ALA A 56 -19.87 12.27 -17.36
N SER A 57 -20.71 13.28 -17.17
CA SER A 57 -20.39 14.68 -17.45
C SER A 57 -19.38 15.29 -16.46
N ARG A 58 -19.12 14.64 -15.31
CA ARG A 58 -18.11 15.08 -14.33
C ARG A 58 -16.73 14.44 -14.55
N ILE A 59 -16.60 13.50 -15.47
CA ILE A 59 -15.31 12.96 -15.92
C ILE A 59 -14.74 13.89 -17.00
N MET A 60 -14.72 15.16 -16.76
CA MET A 60 -14.03 16.09 -17.64
C MET A 60 -12.61 16.33 -17.12
N ALA A 61 -11.71 15.49 -17.67
CA ALA A 61 -10.49 15.97 -18.31
C ALA A 61 -9.77 17.13 -17.61
N GLY A 62 -9.03 16.83 -16.63
CA GLY A 62 -7.94 17.63 -16.09
C GLY A 62 -7.31 16.79 -14.97
N PRO A 63 -6.04 16.95 -14.67
CA PRO A 63 -5.50 16.35 -13.48
C PRO A 63 -6.37 16.81 -12.31
N CYS A 64 -7.09 15.88 -11.67
CA CYS A 64 -7.85 16.15 -10.44
C CYS A 64 -6.92 16.45 -9.26
N VAL A 65 -5.93 17.30 -9.49
CA VAL A 65 -5.03 17.76 -8.45
C VAL A 65 -5.76 18.91 -7.75
N GLY A 66 -6.10 18.72 -6.47
CA GLY A 66 -6.63 19.82 -5.66
C GLY A 66 -5.64 20.96 -5.57
N SER A 67 -6.13 22.19 -5.41
CA SER A 67 -5.28 23.37 -5.23
C SER A 67 -4.51 23.38 -3.91
N GLU A 68 -4.88 22.52 -2.95
CA GLU A 68 -4.29 22.41 -1.62
C GLU A 68 -4.02 20.97 -1.27
N LEU A 69 -2.80 20.69 -0.79
CA LEU A 69 -2.44 19.37 -0.26
C LEU A 69 -3.08 19.15 1.12
N ARG A 70 -3.98 18.18 1.22
CA ARG A 70 -4.65 17.82 2.46
C ARG A 70 -3.91 16.66 3.12
N THR A 71 -3.50 16.85 4.37
CA THR A 71 -2.80 15.83 5.15
C THR A 71 -3.74 15.17 6.14
N PHE A 72 -3.81 13.83 6.08
CA PHE A 72 -4.59 13.01 7.01
C PHE A 72 -3.65 12.12 7.84
N ARG A 73 -4.02 11.93 9.10
CA ARG A 73 -3.37 10.93 9.95
C ARG A 73 -3.96 9.56 9.65
N LEU A 74 -3.08 8.55 9.53
CA LEU A 74 -3.44 7.19 9.20
C LEU A 74 -2.94 6.24 10.29
N ALA A 75 -3.80 5.35 10.78
CA ALA A 75 -3.44 4.21 11.60
C ALA A 75 -3.64 2.93 10.79
N VAL A 76 -2.63 2.07 10.75
CA VAL A 76 -2.64 0.82 9.98
C VAL A 76 -2.36 -0.34 10.92
N ALA A 77 -3.37 -1.16 11.17
CA ALA A 77 -3.18 -2.45 11.83
C ALA A 77 -2.69 -3.49 10.84
N CYS A 78 -1.98 -4.49 11.31
CA CYS A 78 -1.66 -5.67 10.52
C CYS A 78 -1.78 -6.94 11.35
N THR A 79 -2.08 -8.05 10.67
CA THR A 79 -2.11 -9.40 11.26
C THR A 79 -0.72 -10.03 11.30
N GLY A 80 -0.57 -11.11 12.06
CA GLY A 80 0.66 -11.89 12.08
C GLY A 80 1.01 -12.50 10.73
N GLU A 81 -0.02 -12.88 9.92
CA GLU A 81 0.17 -13.39 8.56
C GLU A 81 0.75 -12.33 7.62
N TYR A 82 0.23 -11.11 7.69
CA TYR A 82 0.80 -10.00 6.92
C TYR A 82 2.25 -9.75 7.31
N ALA A 83 2.55 -9.74 8.62
CA ALA A 83 3.90 -9.53 9.12
C ALA A 83 4.89 -10.58 8.59
N ARG A 84 4.49 -11.85 8.56
CA ARG A 84 5.28 -12.93 7.95
C ARG A 84 5.43 -12.78 6.44
N ALA A 85 4.33 -12.46 5.75
CA ALA A 85 4.34 -12.31 4.30
C ALA A 85 5.24 -11.16 3.84
N VAL A 86 5.15 -10.00 4.49
CA VAL A 86 5.91 -8.81 4.09
C VAL A 86 7.39 -8.89 4.44
N THR A 87 7.74 -9.65 5.49
CA THR A 87 9.13 -9.80 5.94
C THR A 87 9.80 -11.06 5.39
N GLY A 88 9.02 -12.08 4.99
CA GLY A 88 9.50 -13.42 4.64
C GLY A 88 10.11 -14.19 5.82
N LEU A 89 9.86 -13.74 7.05
CA LEU A 89 10.37 -14.34 8.27
C LEU A 89 9.26 -15.11 8.99
N THR A 90 9.59 -16.21 9.61
CA THR A 90 8.65 -16.97 10.45
C THR A 90 8.28 -16.22 11.72
N ASN A 91 9.24 -15.51 12.30
CA ASN A 91 9.06 -14.72 13.52
C ASN A 91 9.58 -13.30 13.30
N PRO A 92 8.81 -12.42 12.62
CA PRO A 92 9.20 -11.04 12.38
C PRO A 92 9.09 -10.23 13.68
N THR A 93 9.87 -9.16 13.75
CA THR A 93 9.68 -8.13 14.79
C THR A 93 8.67 -7.08 14.33
N VAL A 94 8.07 -6.36 15.30
CA VAL A 94 7.18 -5.22 15.02
C VAL A 94 7.86 -4.19 14.11
N ALA A 95 9.13 -3.87 14.35
CA ALA A 95 9.88 -2.92 13.52
C ALA A 95 10.04 -3.38 12.07
N GLN A 96 10.25 -4.69 11.85
CA GLN A 96 10.35 -5.25 10.50
C GLN A 96 9.01 -5.21 9.75
N ALA A 97 7.92 -5.59 10.43
CA ALA A 97 6.57 -5.51 9.86
C ALA A 97 6.17 -4.05 9.56
N LEU A 98 6.45 -3.14 10.51
CA LEU A 98 6.19 -1.71 10.33
C LEU A 98 6.96 -1.12 9.14
N SER A 99 8.20 -1.55 8.90
CA SER A 99 8.97 -1.14 7.72
C SER A 99 8.27 -1.52 6.41
N GLY A 100 7.62 -2.69 6.36
CA GLY A 100 6.81 -3.11 5.22
C GLY A 100 5.57 -2.24 5.04
N ILE A 101 4.87 -1.92 6.13
CA ILE A 101 3.73 -1.00 6.13
C ILE A 101 4.15 0.37 5.59
N VAL A 102 5.25 0.94 6.12
CA VAL A 102 5.77 2.24 5.66
C VAL A 102 6.08 2.23 4.17
N THR A 103 6.69 1.16 3.66
CA THR A 103 6.97 1.01 2.22
C THR A 103 5.69 1.03 1.39
N SER A 104 4.66 0.31 1.82
CA SER A 104 3.36 0.26 1.13
C SER A 104 2.66 1.61 1.15
N ILE A 105 2.61 2.26 2.31
CA ILE A 105 1.96 3.56 2.47
C ILE A 105 2.68 4.66 1.67
N ASN A 106 4.00 4.66 1.63
CA ASN A 106 4.76 5.63 0.82
C ASN A 106 4.43 5.50 -0.67
N ARG A 107 4.20 4.29 -1.17
CA ARG A 107 3.76 4.07 -2.56
C ARG A 107 2.36 4.62 -2.80
N VAL A 108 1.43 4.38 -1.88
CA VAL A 108 0.07 4.93 -1.95
C VAL A 108 0.09 6.44 -1.90
N VAL A 109 0.83 7.01 -0.96
CA VAL A 109 0.97 8.47 -0.79
C VAL A 109 1.52 9.12 -2.06
N GLY A 110 2.53 8.53 -2.69
CA GLY A 110 3.08 9.05 -3.95
C GLY A 110 2.03 9.18 -5.07
N VAL A 111 1.10 8.23 -5.14
CA VAL A 111 -0.02 8.30 -6.09
C VAL A 111 -1.07 9.32 -5.63
N TYR A 112 -1.47 9.28 -4.36
CA TYR A 112 -2.52 10.15 -3.83
C TYR A 112 -2.15 11.63 -3.85
N GLU A 113 -0.89 11.97 -3.57
CA GLU A 113 -0.43 13.35 -3.68
C GLU A 113 -0.52 13.87 -5.11
N LYS A 114 -0.16 13.04 -6.08
CA LYS A 114 -0.21 13.39 -7.50
C LYS A 114 -1.62 13.48 -8.05
N GLU A 115 -2.49 12.52 -7.70
CA GLU A 115 -3.79 12.35 -8.34
C GLU A 115 -4.90 13.17 -7.66
N ILE A 116 -4.86 13.30 -6.34
CA ILE A 116 -5.96 13.88 -5.55
C ILE A 116 -5.50 14.89 -4.49
N ALA A 117 -4.22 15.27 -4.48
CA ALA A 117 -3.64 16.20 -3.50
C ALA A 117 -3.87 15.76 -2.04
N VAL A 118 -3.74 14.46 -1.75
CA VAL A 118 -3.88 13.89 -0.41
C VAL A 118 -2.58 13.27 0.05
N ARG A 119 -2.15 13.62 1.27
CA ARG A 119 -1.02 13.02 1.98
C ARG A 119 -1.51 12.23 3.18
N LEU A 120 -1.02 11.01 3.33
CA LEU A 120 -1.28 10.17 4.48
C LEU A 120 -0.01 10.10 5.35
N VAL A 121 -0.15 10.34 6.65
CA VAL A 121 0.96 10.27 7.60
C VAL A 121 0.61 9.27 8.70
N LEU A 122 1.44 8.25 8.87
CA LEU A 122 1.25 7.27 9.94
C LEU A 122 1.31 7.94 11.32
N VAL A 123 0.41 7.52 12.20
CA VAL A 123 0.43 7.99 13.59
C VAL A 123 1.69 7.51 14.30
N ALA A 124 2.18 8.31 15.27
CA ALA A 124 3.43 8.04 15.99
C ALA A 124 3.43 6.67 16.71
N ASN A 125 2.27 6.23 17.20
CA ASN A 125 2.13 4.98 17.97
C ASN A 125 1.61 3.81 17.09
N ASN A 126 1.85 3.83 15.81
CA ASN A 126 1.34 2.79 14.90
C ASN A 126 1.90 1.39 15.23
N ASP A 127 3.06 1.33 15.87
CA ASP A 127 3.69 0.11 16.38
C ASP A 127 2.79 -0.69 17.32
N LYS A 128 1.89 -0.02 18.05
CA LYS A 128 0.98 -0.65 19.04
C LYS A 128 -0.13 -1.48 18.42
N ILE A 129 -0.41 -1.32 17.14
CA ILE A 129 -1.43 -2.06 16.40
C ILE A 129 -0.83 -2.95 15.30
N VAL A 130 0.48 -3.17 15.37
CA VAL A 130 1.20 -4.09 14.49
C VAL A 130 1.38 -5.42 15.21
N TYR A 131 0.59 -6.41 14.81
CA TYR A 131 0.64 -7.75 15.36
C TYR A 131 1.55 -8.63 14.51
N VAL A 132 2.41 -9.40 15.17
CA VAL A 132 3.42 -10.24 14.50
C VAL A 132 3.24 -11.73 14.77
N ASP A 133 2.34 -12.08 15.67
CA ASP A 133 2.02 -13.44 16.03
C ASP A 133 0.56 -13.76 15.68
N THR A 134 0.37 -14.71 14.76
CA THR A 134 -0.94 -15.17 14.28
C THR A 134 -1.79 -15.87 15.34
N ALA A 135 -1.19 -16.29 16.45
CA ALA A 135 -1.92 -16.95 17.54
C ALA A 135 -2.52 -15.96 18.54
N THR A 136 -1.99 -14.74 18.59
CA THR A 136 -2.36 -13.74 19.59
C THR A 136 -2.90 -12.44 19.01
N ASP A 137 -2.93 -12.29 17.69
CA ASP A 137 -3.52 -11.12 17.10
C ASP A 137 -5.05 -11.11 17.29
N PRO A 138 -5.68 -9.93 17.30
CA PRO A 138 -7.13 -9.82 17.57
C PRO A 138 -8.00 -10.20 16.38
N PHE A 139 -7.42 -10.56 15.25
CA PHE A 139 -8.14 -10.86 14.02
C PHE A 139 -8.32 -12.38 13.88
N THR A 140 -9.55 -12.85 13.86
CA THR A 140 -9.90 -14.29 13.84
C THR A 140 -10.01 -14.88 12.45
N ALA A 141 -10.11 -14.04 11.42
CA ALA A 141 -10.19 -14.46 10.03
C ALA A 141 -9.46 -13.45 9.13
N ASN A 142 -8.64 -13.96 8.22
CA ASN A 142 -8.03 -13.14 7.21
C ASN A 142 -9.10 -12.75 6.18
N ASN A 143 -9.38 -11.47 6.03
CA ASN A 143 -10.26 -10.95 5.00
C ASN A 143 -11.78 -11.15 5.18
N ASP A 144 -12.24 -11.51 6.35
CA ASP A 144 -13.66 -11.44 6.67
C ASP A 144 -13.96 -10.03 7.18
N GLY A 145 -14.22 -9.13 6.26
CA GLY A 145 -14.71 -7.78 6.54
C GLY A 145 -16.21 -7.77 6.69
#